data_89e65451acd686d7d45d3ec319ccca8f
#
_entry.id   89e65451acd686d7d45d3ec319ccca8f
#
_cell.length_a   1.000
_cell.length_b   1.000
_cell.length_c   1.000
_cell.angle_alpha   90.00
_cell.angle_beta   90.00
_cell.angle_gamma   90.00
#
_symmetry.space_group_name_H-M   'P 1'
#
loop_
_entity.id
_entity.type
_entity.pdbx_description
1 polymer ?
#
loop_
_entity_poly.entity_id
_entity_poly.type
_entity_poly.pdbx_seq_one_letter_code
_entity_poly.pdbx_strand_id
1 'polypeptide(L)'
;MNIEDTICAPATVPGTGAIAIIRMSGKDSFRIADKVVSCKGSTISETEGYKLRYGVALEADGTDLDTVLVSVFRSPHSYTGEDSVEISCHSSKFVVERLLQRLVDSGARMAGPGEFTQRAFVNGKMDLAQAEAVADVILSQNAAAHRVAYSQLKGGFSKELKTLRDELLKMTSLLELELDFSEEDVEFASRRELSALLDGALRHIHSLTDSFRYGNALRNGVPVAIVGAVNAGKSTLLNALVGDDRAIVSDIAGTTRDTVEETMTIGGHLFRFIDTAGLRTTQDEVEKIGISRSYKKMSEAEIVLALLDVTVPEEENEHSISDIVNNLDVKSQKLIVLLNKVDVLGSNINVSLLNITVSSPYEKVTKLYISAKTGFGLDTLRTLLSDSQKTATLDSGQTIVTNLRHYQSLMSAAASLEKVRSSLATSQTPDLLSEDLRQALHHLSSILSEVTPDEVLGNIFERFCVGK
;
A
#
# COMPACT_ATOMS: atom_id res chain seq x y z
N MET A 1 9.96 -7.77 -22.73
CA MET A 1 9.87 -6.29 -22.79
C MET A 1 11.07 -5.74 -23.56
N ASN A 2 10.88 -4.82 -24.50
CA ASN A 2 12.00 -4.24 -25.23
C ASN A 2 12.57 -3.07 -24.43
N ILE A 3 13.64 -3.30 -23.66
CA ILE A 3 14.30 -2.28 -22.79
C ILE A 3 15.23 -1.36 -23.60
N GLU A 4 15.43 -1.66 -24.89
CA GLU A 4 16.32 -0.89 -25.75
C GLU A 4 15.69 0.40 -26.34
N ASP A 5 14.40 0.56 -26.24
CA ASP A 5 13.69 1.72 -26.76
C ASP A 5 13.71 2.90 -25.78
N THR A 6 13.47 4.12 -26.31
CA THR A 6 13.35 5.33 -25.51
C THR A 6 11.88 5.60 -25.22
N ILE A 7 11.56 5.79 -23.95
CA ILE A 7 10.18 6.02 -23.47
C ILE A 7 9.97 7.47 -23.04
N CYS A 8 8.74 7.97 -23.14
CA CYS A 8 8.34 9.26 -22.61
C CYS A 8 6.96 9.20 -21.96
N ALA A 9 6.74 10.06 -20.98
CA ALA A 9 5.44 10.25 -20.34
C ALA A 9 5.38 11.58 -19.57
N PRO A 10 4.15 12.10 -19.27
CA PRO A 10 3.98 13.16 -18.28
C PRO A 10 4.41 12.64 -16.91
N ALA A 11 5.25 13.39 -16.21
CA ALA A 11 5.69 13.08 -14.84
C ALA A 11 4.90 13.87 -13.78
N THR A 12 4.05 14.82 -14.20
CA THR A 12 3.13 15.59 -13.37
C THR A 12 1.70 15.12 -13.58
N VAL A 13 0.86 15.31 -12.54
CA VAL A 13 -0.57 14.96 -12.61
C VAL A 13 -1.23 15.75 -13.74
N PRO A 14 -2.10 15.13 -14.56
CA PRO A 14 -2.86 15.83 -15.61
C PRO A 14 -3.75 16.91 -15.01
N GLY A 15 -3.76 18.10 -15.62
CA GLY A 15 -4.58 19.22 -15.17
C GLY A 15 -4.02 20.56 -15.63
N THR A 16 -4.80 21.62 -15.44
CA THR A 16 -4.36 22.98 -15.73
C THR A 16 -3.55 23.52 -14.54
N GLY A 17 -2.31 23.90 -14.78
CA GLY A 17 -1.41 24.43 -13.77
C GLY A 17 -0.34 25.34 -14.39
N ALA A 18 0.62 25.80 -13.61
CA ALA A 18 1.69 26.65 -14.12
C ALA A 18 2.71 25.84 -14.94
N ILE A 19 3.11 24.65 -14.45
CA ILE A 19 4.20 23.85 -15.03
C ILE A 19 3.77 22.40 -15.13
N ALA A 20 4.08 21.76 -16.25
CA ALA A 20 4.06 20.30 -16.45
C ALA A 20 5.47 19.83 -16.79
N ILE A 21 5.79 18.61 -16.38
CA ILE A 21 7.07 17.95 -16.69
C ILE A 21 6.78 16.71 -17.52
N ILE A 22 7.45 16.61 -18.66
CA ILE A 22 7.50 15.42 -19.50
C ILE A 22 8.86 14.77 -19.31
N ARG A 23 8.88 13.51 -18.89
CA ARG A 23 10.09 12.71 -18.69
C ARG A 23 10.33 11.80 -19.89
N MET A 24 11.58 11.66 -20.28
CA MET A 24 12.03 10.74 -21.30
C MET A 24 13.25 9.96 -20.78
N SER A 25 13.34 8.65 -21.07
CA SER A 25 14.43 7.78 -20.65
C SER A 25 14.75 6.75 -21.73
N GLY A 26 16.03 6.49 -21.93
CA GLY A 26 16.56 5.54 -22.91
C GLY A 26 17.72 6.10 -23.71
N LYS A 27 18.36 5.25 -24.49
CA LYS A 27 19.62 5.55 -25.24
C LYS A 27 19.51 6.72 -26.22
N ASP A 28 18.32 6.98 -26.76
CA ASP A 28 18.11 8.04 -27.75
C ASP A 28 17.53 9.33 -27.15
N SER A 29 17.42 9.44 -25.81
CA SER A 29 16.75 10.55 -25.14
C SER A 29 17.30 11.92 -25.55
N PHE A 30 18.62 12.08 -25.63
CA PHE A 30 19.21 13.35 -26.02
C PHE A 30 19.02 13.66 -27.50
N ARG A 31 19.18 12.64 -28.37
CA ARG A 31 18.98 12.80 -29.82
C ARG A 31 17.53 13.16 -30.17
N ILE A 32 16.58 12.59 -29.47
CA ILE A 32 15.16 12.89 -29.65
C ILE A 32 14.86 14.31 -29.12
N ALA A 33 15.39 14.66 -27.95
CA ALA A 33 15.21 15.99 -27.37
C ALA A 33 15.80 17.10 -28.28
N ASP A 34 16.96 16.89 -28.89
CA ASP A 34 17.55 17.84 -29.83
C ASP A 34 16.72 18.09 -31.11
N LYS A 35 15.85 17.13 -31.50
CA LYS A 35 14.92 17.32 -32.63
C LYS A 35 13.67 18.13 -32.26
N VAL A 36 13.34 18.17 -30.97
CA VAL A 36 12.08 18.73 -30.47
C VAL A 36 12.31 20.06 -29.76
N VAL A 37 13.49 20.27 -29.18
CA VAL A 37 13.82 21.48 -28.42
C VAL A 37 15.06 22.16 -29.00
N SER A 38 14.95 23.44 -29.32
CA SER A 38 16.06 24.31 -29.72
C SER A 38 16.60 25.05 -28.52
N CYS A 39 17.89 24.86 -28.21
CA CYS A 39 18.60 25.59 -27.16
C CYS A 39 19.63 26.56 -27.79
N LYS A 40 19.81 27.74 -27.17
CA LYS A 40 20.87 28.65 -27.60
C LYS A 40 22.25 28.10 -27.20
N GLY A 41 23.19 28.09 -28.14
CA GLY A 41 24.57 27.60 -27.94
C GLY A 41 24.70 26.11 -28.22
N SER A 42 25.03 25.27 -27.21
CA SER A 42 25.21 23.83 -27.37
C SER A 42 23.88 23.07 -27.39
N THR A 43 23.87 21.91 -28.02
CA THR A 43 22.74 20.97 -28.05
C THR A 43 22.51 20.31 -26.69
N ILE A 44 21.36 19.64 -26.52
CA ILE A 44 21.08 18.82 -25.33
C ILE A 44 22.04 17.64 -25.25
N SER A 45 22.37 17.05 -26.40
CA SER A 45 23.37 15.96 -26.51
C SER A 45 24.78 16.35 -26.05
N GLU A 46 25.16 17.63 -26.19
CA GLU A 46 26.46 18.16 -25.73
C GLU A 46 26.42 18.64 -24.27
N THR A 47 25.24 18.71 -23.65
CA THR A 47 25.10 19.23 -22.30
C THR A 47 25.54 18.19 -21.27
N GLU A 48 26.33 18.60 -20.29
CA GLU A 48 26.72 17.73 -19.15
C GLU A 48 25.52 17.31 -18.30
N GLY A 49 25.65 16.19 -17.61
CA GLY A 49 24.62 15.74 -16.65
C GLY A 49 24.42 16.73 -15.50
N TYR A 50 23.18 16.73 -14.94
CA TYR A 50 22.73 17.65 -13.88
C TYR A 50 22.79 19.14 -14.27
N LYS A 51 22.65 19.42 -15.55
CA LYS A 51 22.56 20.81 -16.08
C LYS A 51 21.13 21.09 -16.54
N LEU A 52 20.75 22.33 -16.40
CA LEU A 52 19.47 22.88 -16.86
C LEU A 52 19.74 23.76 -18.10
N ARG A 53 18.91 23.56 -19.14
CA ARG A 53 18.96 24.33 -20.39
C ARG A 53 17.65 25.06 -20.62
N TYR A 54 17.73 26.34 -20.96
CA TYR A 54 16.60 27.09 -21.46
C TYR A 54 16.53 26.92 -22.99
N GLY A 55 15.33 26.60 -23.48
CA GLY A 55 15.10 26.38 -24.90
C GLY A 55 13.66 26.67 -25.31
N VAL A 56 13.37 26.43 -26.58
CA VAL A 56 12.07 26.54 -27.19
C VAL A 56 11.71 25.17 -27.77
N ALA A 57 10.57 24.62 -27.36
CA ALA A 57 9.97 23.45 -27.99
C ALA A 57 9.39 23.81 -29.34
N LEU A 58 9.63 22.97 -30.35
CA LEU A 58 9.29 23.26 -31.74
C LEU A 58 8.22 22.29 -32.26
N GLU A 59 7.30 22.81 -33.06
CA GLU A 59 6.41 22.04 -33.91
C GLU A 59 7.18 21.35 -35.05
N ALA A 60 6.48 20.49 -35.82
CA ALA A 60 7.08 19.76 -36.93
C ALA A 60 7.53 20.67 -38.08
N ASP A 61 6.89 21.80 -38.26
CA ASP A 61 7.21 22.83 -39.26
C ASP A 61 8.28 23.81 -38.78
N GLY A 62 8.80 23.65 -37.55
CA GLY A 62 9.80 24.50 -36.95
C GLY A 62 9.27 25.76 -36.28
N THR A 63 7.94 25.92 -36.18
CA THR A 63 7.34 27.03 -35.42
C THR A 63 7.45 26.79 -33.90
N ASP A 64 7.48 27.88 -33.14
CA ASP A 64 7.57 27.82 -31.67
C ASP A 64 6.27 27.26 -31.07
N LEU A 65 6.40 26.19 -30.27
CA LEU A 65 5.29 25.61 -29.52
C LEU A 65 5.23 26.21 -28.10
N ASP A 66 6.36 26.21 -27.38
CA ASP A 66 6.43 26.71 -26.00
C ASP A 66 7.87 26.99 -25.59
N THR A 67 8.04 27.84 -24.57
CA THR A 67 9.35 28.02 -23.91
C THR A 67 9.51 27.00 -22.81
N VAL A 68 10.66 26.29 -22.80
CA VAL A 68 10.89 25.14 -21.92
C VAL A 68 12.20 25.22 -21.16
N LEU A 69 12.25 24.54 -20.03
CA LEU A 69 13.47 24.19 -19.31
C LEU A 69 13.74 22.69 -19.44
N VAL A 70 14.94 22.32 -19.83
CA VAL A 70 15.34 20.94 -20.05
C VAL A 70 16.40 20.54 -19.04
N SER A 71 16.08 19.58 -18.19
CA SER A 71 17.01 18.96 -17.24
C SER A 71 17.64 17.73 -17.88
N VAL A 72 18.98 17.63 -17.82
CA VAL A 72 19.75 16.55 -18.46
C VAL A 72 20.35 15.64 -17.40
N PHE A 73 20.10 14.32 -17.53
CA PHE A 73 20.64 13.28 -16.65
C PHE A 73 21.34 12.21 -17.49
N ARG A 74 22.62 12.00 -17.25
CA ARG A 74 23.42 11.02 -17.98
C ARG A 74 23.53 9.71 -17.22
N SER A 75 23.46 8.61 -17.95
CA SER A 75 23.74 7.27 -17.43
C SER A 75 25.13 7.23 -16.74
N PRO A 76 25.26 6.52 -15.60
CA PRO A 76 24.23 5.85 -14.80
C PRO A 76 23.56 6.77 -13.75
N HIS A 77 23.81 8.07 -13.80
CA HIS A 77 23.37 9.05 -12.79
C HIS A 77 22.01 9.68 -13.15
N SER A 78 20.99 8.83 -13.28
CA SER A 78 19.58 9.20 -13.50
C SER A 78 18.68 8.33 -12.63
N TYR A 79 17.37 8.60 -12.64
CA TYR A 79 16.38 7.78 -11.92
C TYR A 79 16.35 6.33 -12.41
N THR A 80 16.32 6.14 -13.73
CA THR A 80 16.28 4.82 -14.38
C THR A 80 17.65 4.17 -14.53
N GLY A 81 18.75 4.91 -14.33
CA GLY A 81 20.09 4.48 -14.69
C GLY A 81 20.44 4.65 -16.17
N GLU A 82 19.48 5.08 -17.01
CA GLU A 82 19.66 5.38 -18.44
C GLU A 82 19.92 6.87 -18.67
N ASP A 83 20.27 7.26 -19.90
CA ASP A 83 20.21 8.65 -20.32
C ASP A 83 18.77 9.16 -20.22
N SER A 84 18.57 10.31 -19.59
CA SER A 84 17.23 10.80 -19.27
C SER A 84 17.13 12.31 -19.42
N VAL A 85 15.98 12.79 -19.88
CA VAL A 85 15.64 14.19 -20.04
C VAL A 85 14.31 14.49 -19.40
N GLU A 86 14.23 15.61 -18.66
CA GLU A 86 12.97 16.16 -18.18
C GLU A 86 12.74 17.53 -18.82
N ILE A 87 11.61 17.66 -19.52
CA ILE A 87 11.21 18.89 -20.20
C ILE A 87 10.08 19.53 -19.39
N SER A 88 10.37 20.67 -18.77
CA SER A 88 9.38 21.49 -18.08
C SER A 88 8.79 22.49 -19.05
N CYS A 89 7.48 22.42 -19.25
CA CYS A 89 6.69 23.29 -20.15
C CYS A 89 5.50 23.90 -19.38
N HIS A 90 4.76 24.81 -20.01
CA HIS A 90 3.50 25.28 -19.44
C HIS A 90 2.48 24.15 -19.38
N SER A 91 1.76 24.03 -18.24
CA SER A 91 0.75 22.98 -18.02
C SER A 91 -0.56 23.28 -18.73
N SER A 92 -0.48 23.47 -20.05
CA SER A 92 -1.63 23.51 -20.96
C SER A 92 -1.84 22.13 -21.55
N LYS A 93 -3.07 21.64 -21.56
CA LYS A 93 -3.41 20.34 -22.20
C LYS A 93 -2.89 20.29 -23.64
N PHE A 94 -3.07 21.37 -24.40
CA PHE A 94 -2.59 21.48 -25.77
C PHE A 94 -1.05 21.34 -25.86
N VAL A 95 -0.30 22.10 -25.05
CA VAL A 95 1.17 22.07 -25.06
C VAL A 95 1.70 20.69 -24.70
N VAL A 96 1.16 20.08 -23.63
CA VAL A 96 1.59 18.76 -23.17
C VAL A 96 1.33 17.68 -24.21
N GLU A 97 0.11 17.66 -24.81
CA GLU A 97 -0.25 16.67 -25.83
C GLU A 97 0.60 16.85 -27.11
N ARG A 98 0.82 18.07 -27.54
CA ARG A 98 1.65 18.36 -28.73
C ARG A 98 3.12 17.98 -28.50
N LEU A 99 3.68 18.33 -27.34
CA LEU A 99 5.06 17.99 -27.02
C LEU A 99 5.27 16.47 -26.91
N LEU A 100 4.35 15.73 -26.29
CA LEU A 100 4.37 14.27 -26.27
C LEU A 100 4.30 13.70 -27.69
N GLN A 101 3.38 14.18 -28.53
CA GLN A 101 3.28 13.74 -29.93
C GLN A 101 4.58 13.98 -30.68
N ARG A 102 5.20 15.15 -30.51
CA ARG A 102 6.48 15.50 -31.14
C ARG A 102 7.61 14.55 -30.71
N LEU A 103 7.66 14.16 -29.43
CA LEU A 103 8.63 13.19 -28.91
C LEU A 103 8.42 11.81 -29.52
N VAL A 104 7.16 11.36 -29.61
CA VAL A 104 6.79 10.07 -30.24
C VAL A 104 7.13 10.06 -31.72
N ASP A 105 6.78 11.12 -32.48
CA ASP A 105 7.11 11.24 -33.91
C ASP A 105 8.63 11.30 -34.15
N SER A 106 9.40 11.73 -33.14
CA SER A 106 10.87 11.82 -33.21
C SER A 106 11.58 10.53 -32.83
N GLY A 107 10.80 9.49 -32.35
CA GLY A 107 11.30 8.15 -32.11
C GLY A 107 11.19 7.64 -30.67
N ALA A 108 10.55 8.39 -29.75
CA ALA A 108 10.19 7.87 -28.45
C ALA A 108 8.91 7.03 -28.52
N ARG A 109 8.65 6.21 -27.51
CA ARG A 109 7.39 5.51 -27.27
C ARG A 109 6.75 6.00 -25.97
N MET A 110 5.43 6.02 -25.90
CA MET A 110 4.74 6.26 -24.63
C MET A 110 5.09 5.18 -23.62
N ALA A 111 5.43 5.58 -22.41
CA ALA A 111 5.72 4.66 -21.31
C ALA A 111 4.44 4.00 -20.80
N GLY A 112 4.53 2.73 -20.42
CA GLY A 112 3.51 2.03 -19.65
C GLY A 112 3.48 2.48 -18.18
N PRO A 113 2.44 2.03 -17.41
CA PRO A 113 2.39 2.25 -15.97
C PRO A 113 3.65 1.71 -15.28
N GLY A 114 4.27 2.50 -14.40
CA GLY A 114 5.44 2.09 -13.62
C GLY A 114 6.72 1.81 -14.41
N GLU A 115 6.76 2.04 -15.72
CA GLU A 115 7.87 1.60 -16.57
C GLU A 115 9.21 2.26 -16.23
N PHE A 116 9.21 3.53 -15.81
CA PHE A 116 10.46 4.18 -15.37
C PHE A 116 11.02 3.53 -14.09
N THR A 117 10.16 3.20 -13.13
CA THR A 117 10.57 2.50 -11.90
C THR A 117 11.00 1.08 -12.19
N GLN A 118 10.33 0.39 -13.13
CA GLN A 118 10.72 -0.93 -13.58
C GLN A 118 12.11 -0.92 -14.22
N ARG A 119 12.42 0.07 -15.07
CA ARG A 119 13.77 0.25 -15.65
C ARG A 119 14.81 0.55 -14.58
N ALA A 120 14.47 1.38 -13.58
CA ALA A 120 15.34 1.64 -12.44
C ALA A 120 15.66 0.35 -11.68
N PHE A 121 14.67 -0.52 -11.47
CA PHE A 121 14.83 -1.82 -10.86
C PHE A 121 15.73 -2.75 -11.71
N VAL A 122 15.44 -2.92 -13.00
CA VAL A 122 16.25 -3.77 -13.92
C VAL A 122 17.68 -3.30 -14.01
N ASN A 123 17.91 -1.98 -13.99
CA ASN A 123 19.25 -1.37 -14.01
C ASN A 123 19.93 -1.35 -12.62
N GLY A 124 19.38 -2.03 -11.60
CA GLY A 124 19.98 -2.17 -10.29
C GLY A 124 20.04 -0.88 -9.45
N LYS A 125 19.23 0.13 -9.79
CA LYS A 125 19.15 1.39 -9.02
C LYS A 125 18.42 1.21 -7.71
N MET A 126 17.53 0.24 -7.63
CA MET A 126 16.75 -0.13 -6.46
C MET A 126 16.33 -1.60 -6.55
N ASP A 127 16.05 -2.23 -5.41
CA ASP A 127 15.42 -3.55 -5.37
C ASP A 127 13.89 -3.44 -5.45
N LEU A 128 13.19 -4.59 -5.54
CA LEU A 128 11.75 -4.61 -5.74
C LEU A 128 10.99 -4.00 -4.56
N ALA A 129 11.42 -4.24 -3.32
CA ALA A 129 10.81 -3.65 -2.14
C ALA A 129 10.93 -2.12 -2.13
N GLN A 130 12.08 -1.59 -2.57
CA GLN A 130 12.29 -0.15 -2.76
C GLN A 130 11.43 0.40 -3.91
N ALA A 131 11.29 -0.35 -5.01
CA ALA A 131 10.43 0.04 -6.12
C ALA A 131 8.96 0.14 -5.66
N GLU A 132 8.45 -0.84 -4.94
CA GLU A 132 7.10 -0.79 -4.35
C GLU A 132 6.94 0.41 -3.40
N ALA A 133 7.98 0.72 -2.60
CA ALA A 133 7.97 1.85 -1.68
C ALA A 133 7.88 3.22 -2.39
N VAL A 134 8.31 3.34 -3.66
CA VAL A 134 8.09 4.56 -4.47
C VAL A 134 6.60 4.88 -4.58
N ALA A 135 5.77 3.87 -4.89
CA ALA A 135 4.31 4.05 -4.96
C ALA A 135 3.73 4.39 -3.58
N ASP A 136 4.20 3.71 -2.53
CA ASP A 136 3.71 3.94 -1.16
C ASP A 136 4.02 5.35 -0.65
N VAL A 137 5.19 5.93 -0.99
CA VAL A 137 5.53 7.32 -0.66
C VAL A 137 4.58 8.30 -1.34
N ILE A 138 4.23 8.05 -2.62
CA ILE A 138 3.32 8.92 -3.39
C ILE A 138 1.89 8.85 -2.84
N LEU A 139 1.44 7.65 -2.47
CA LEU A 139 0.09 7.40 -1.99
C LEU A 139 -0.09 7.70 -0.49
N SER A 140 0.98 8.00 0.24
CA SER A 140 0.93 8.24 1.68
C SER A 140 0.06 9.45 2.05
N GLN A 141 -0.98 9.24 2.86
CA GLN A 141 -1.95 10.26 3.25
C GLN A 141 -1.71 10.82 4.66
N ASN A 142 -0.77 10.27 5.42
CA ASN A 142 -0.43 10.73 6.76
C ASN A 142 1.07 10.58 7.05
N ALA A 143 1.54 11.29 8.08
CA ALA A 143 2.96 11.34 8.44
C ALA A 143 3.55 9.96 8.84
N ALA A 144 2.74 9.07 9.42
CA ALA A 144 3.19 7.75 9.83
C ALA A 144 3.40 6.84 8.60
N ALA A 145 2.43 6.79 7.68
CA ALA A 145 2.53 6.07 6.41
C ALA A 145 3.72 6.57 5.59
N HIS A 146 3.87 7.88 5.44
CA HIS A 146 5.00 8.48 4.73
C HIS A 146 6.35 8.08 5.34
N ARG A 147 6.49 8.11 6.67
CA ARG A 147 7.74 7.75 7.36
C ARG A 147 8.12 6.30 7.10
N VAL A 148 7.16 5.37 7.16
CA VAL A 148 7.40 3.95 6.89
C VAL A 148 7.79 3.73 5.43
N ALA A 149 7.01 4.27 4.48
CA ALA A 149 7.28 4.16 3.05
C ALA A 149 8.65 4.76 2.68
N TYR A 150 9.01 5.91 3.26
CA TYR A 150 10.30 6.55 3.01
C TYR A 150 11.48 5.76 3.61
N SER A 151 11.29 5.11 4.78
CA SER A 151 12.29 4.20 5.34
C SER A 151 12.52 2.98 4.44
N GLN A 152 11.44 2.40 3.91
CA GLN A 152 11.52 1.28 2.96
C GLN A 152 12.22 1.72 1.66
N LEU A 153 11.87 2.87 1.11
CA LEU A 153 12.52 3.45 -0.08
C LEU A 153 14.03 3.64 0.12
N LYS A 154 14.46 4.02 1.33
CA LYS A 154 15.88 4.12 1.69
C LYS A 154 16.57 2.77 1.91
N GLY A 155 15.86 1.65 1.75
CA GLY A 155 16.41 0.31 1.86
C GLY A 155 16.49 -0.23 3.30
N GLY A 156 15.79 0.38 4.26
CA GLY A 156 15.77 -0.11 5.66
C GLY A 156 15.28 -1.55 5.74
N PHE A 157 14.14 -1.86 5.11
CA PHE A 157 13.59 -3.21 5.05
C PHE A 157 14.48 -4.18 4.27
N SER A 158 15.01 -3.74 3.12
CA SER A 158 15.91 -4.55 2.30
C SER A 158 17.18 -4.95 3.03
N LYS A 159 17.72 -4.07 3.86
CA LYS A 159 18.92 -4.35 4.68
C LYS A 159 18.64 -5.44 5.71
N GLU A 160 17.49 -5.41 6.39
CA GLU A 160 17.10 -6.46 7.35
C GLU A 160 16.92 -7.81 6.68
N LEU A 161 16.23 -7.84 5.53
CA LEU A 161 16.05 -9.07 4.77
C LEU A 161 17.38 -9.65 4.27
N LYS A 162 18.32 -8.81 3.84
CA LYS A 162 19.67 -9.24 3.44
C LYS A 162 20.42 -9.86 4.62
N THR A 163 20.36 -9.24 5.80
CA THR A 163 20.98 -9.80 7.01
C THR A 163 20.40 -11.18 7.34
N LEU A 164 19.08 -11.30 7.35
CA LEU A 164 18.38 -12.57 7.60
C LEU A 164 18.75 -13.65 6.55
N ARG A 165 18.80 -13.26 5.28
CA ARG A 165 19.22 -14.14 4.18
C ARG A 165 20.67 -14.63 4.38
N ASP A 166 21.58 -13.73 4.73
CA ASP A 166 22.99 -14.07 4.93
C ASP A 166 23.18 -15.05 6.11
N GLU A 167 22.37 -14.91 7.17
CA GLU A 167 22.33 -15.86 8.28
C GLU A 167 21.85 -17.25 7.82
N LEU A 168 20.79 -17.32 7.01
CA LEU A 168 20.29 -18.59 6.48
C LEU A 168 21.25 -19.21 5.46
N LEU A 169 21.91 -18.41 4.62
CA LEU A 169 22.95 -18.89 3.69
C LEU A 169 24.11 -19.53 4.45
N LYS A 170 24.53 -18.92 5.55
CA LYS A 170 25.55 -19.50 6.41
C LYS A 170 25.13 -20.87 6.95
N MET A 171 23.88 -21.01 7.39
CA MET A 171 23.34 -22.31 7.85
C MET A 171 23.33 -23.34 6.72
N THR A 172 22.85 -22.95 5.54
CA THR A 172 22.81 -23.84 4.36
C THR A 172 24.21 -24.33 4.00
N SER A 173 25.20 -23.41 3.96
CA SER A 173 26.59 -23.78 3.63
C SER A 173 27.20 -24.74 4.65
N LEU A 174 26.90 -24.59 5.93
CA LEU A 174 27.37 -25.52 6.98
C LEU A 174 26.77 -26.91 6.80
N LEU A 175 25.48 -27.00 6.47
CA LEU A 175 24.81 -28.29 6.21
C LEU A 175 25.28 -28.96 4.91
N GLU A 176 25.54 -28.17 3.87
CA GLU A 176 26.11 -28.68 2.60
C GLU A 176 27.52 -29.25 2.80
N LEU A 177 28.34 -28.59 3.62
CA LEU A 177 29.67 -29.15 4.01
C LEU A 177 29.53 -30.48 4.78
N GLU A 178 28.54 -30.61 5.70
CA GLU A 178 28.29 -31.89 6.39
C GLU A 178 27.88 -33.00 5.39
N LEU A 179 27.12 -32.65 4.32
CA LEU A 179 26.74 -33.58 3.29
C LEU A 179 27.93 -34.06 2.45
N ASP A 180 28.78 -33.12 2.01
CA ASP A 180 29.94 -33.42 1.18
C ASP A 180 30.96 -34.28 1.91
N PHE A 181 31.07 -34.14 3.23
CA PHE A 181 32.00 -34.92 4.08
C PHE A 181 31.27 -35.97 4.93
N SER A 182 30.06 -36.38 4.55
CA SER A 182 29.26 -37.36 5.31
C SER A 182 29.94 -38.75 5.48
N GLU A 183 30.91 -39.08 4.65
CA GLU A 183 31.71 -40.31 4.74
C GLU A 183 32.80 -40.22 5.83
N GLU A 184 33.13 -39.00 6.33
CA GLU A 184 34.25 -38.79 7.31
C GLU A 184 33.76 -38.58 8.74
N ASP A 185 32.46 -38.69 9.05
CA ASP A 185 31.82 -38.46 10.38
C ASP A 185 32.20 -37.10 11.02
N VAL A 186 32.36 -36.03 10.20
CA VAL A 186 32.75 -34.69 10.69
C VAL A 186 31.51 -33.81 10.83
N GLU A 187 31.20 -33.40 12.08
CA GLU A 187 30.20 -32.34 12.33
C GLU A 187 30.87 -30.96 12.17
N PHE A 188 30.52 -30.18 11.14
CA PHE A 188 31.01 -28.84 10.87
C PHE A 188 30.31 -27.77 11.72
N ALA A 189 29.06 -28.01 12.17
CA ALA A 189 28.35 -27.17 13.10
C ALA A 189 27.64 -27.99 14.16
N SER A 190 27.74 -27.59 15.41
CA SER A 190 26.98 -28.28 16.45
C SER A 190 25.47 -28.07 16.20
N ARG A 191 24.67 -29.14 16.36
CA ARG A 191 23.20 -29.06 16.28
C ARG A 191 22.61 -27.96 17.14
N ARG A 192 23.27 -27.63 18.25
CA ARG A 192 22.90 -26.55 19.18
C ARG A 192 23.10 -25.17 18.54
N GLU A 193 24.19 -24.96 17.81
CA GLU A 193 24.46 -23.69 17.11
C GLU A 193 23.47 -23.48 15.95
N LEU A 194 23.21 -24.54 15.15
CA LEU A 194 22.19 -24.50 14.09
C LEU A 194 20.80 -24.18 14.64
N SER A 195 20.40 -24.82 15.76
CA SER A 195 19.12 -24.52 16.41
C SER A 195 19.05 -23.09 16.93
N ALA A 196 20.12 -22.55 17.50
CA ALA A 196 20.14 -21.18 18.00
C ALA A 196 20.02 -20.14 16.86
N LEU A 197 20.68 -20.35 15.72
CA LEU A 197 20.56 -19.53 14.53
C LEU A 197 19.15 -19.59 13.96
N LEU A 198 18.58 -20.78 13.85
CA LEU A 198 17.22 -21.01 13.37
C LEU A 198 16.16 -20.32 14.24
N ASP A 199 16.28 -20.47 15.57
CA ASP A 199 15.38 -19.80 16.52
C ASP A 199 15.53 -18.27 16.44
N GLY A 200 16.74 -17.77 16.18
CA GLY A 200 17.00 -16.35 15.92
C GLY A 200 16.26 -15.85 14.67
N ALA A 201 16.43 -16.57 13.55
CA ALA A 201 15.78 -16.25 12.28
C ALA A 201 14.25 -16.30 12.39
N LEU A 202 13.69 -17.33 13.04
CA LEU A 202 12.25 -17.45 13.28
C LEU A 202 11.71 -16.29 14.12
N ARG A 203 12.38 -15.93 15.23
CA ARG A 203 11.96 -14.77 16.04
C ARG A 203 11.97 -13.48 15.21
N HIS A 204 12.97 -13.28 14.36
CA HIS A 204 13.06 -12.09 13.51
C HIS A 204 11.91 -12.06 12.50
N ILE A 205 11.65 -13.17 11.80
CA ILE A 205 10.54 -13.26 10.85
C ILE A 205 9.20 -13.03 11.55
N HIS A 206 8.96 -13.62 12.71
CA HIS A 206 7.73 -13.40 13.48
C HIS A 206 7.57 -11.94 13.89
N SER A 207 8.62 -11.27 14.34
CA SER A 207 8.57 -9.83 14.64
C SER A 207 8.16 -8.99 13.42
N LEU A 208 8.67 -9.33 12.22
CA LEU A 208 8.28 -8.68 10.98
C LEU A 208 6.83 -8.98 10.61
N THR A 209 6.38 -10.24 10.70
CA THR A 209 5.00 -10.62 10.38
C THR A 209 3.98 -10.04 11.35
N ASP A 210 4.31 -9.94 12.63
CA ASP A 210 3.45 -9.33 13.65
C ASP A 210 3.24 -7.82 13.39
N SER A 211 4.23 -7.14 12.79
CA SER A 211 4.12 -5.74 12.40
C SER A 211 3.13 -5.49 11.24
N PHE A 212 2.78 -6.54 10.48
CA PHE A 212 1.99 -6.40 9.24
C PHE A 212 0.59 -5.82 9.48
N ARG A 213 -0.10 -6.23 10.56
CA ARG A 213 -1.44 -5.70 10.85
C ARG A 213 -1.42 -4.17 10.97
N TYR A 214 -0.45 -3.65 11.72
CA TYR A 214 -0.25 -2.21 11.87
C TYR A 214 0.21 -1.54 10.57
N GLY A 215 1.18 -2.13 9.89
CA GLY A 215 1.70 -1.63 8.61
C GLY A 215 0.64 -1.58 7.51
N ASN A 216 -0.20 -2.61 7.42
CA ASN A 216 -1.32 -2.66 6.49
C ASN A 216 -2.37 -1.58 6.81
N ALA A 217 -2.67 -1.35 8.09
CA ALA A 217 -3.55 -0.28 8.53
C ALA A 217 -2.99 1.12 8.20
N LEU A 218 -1.68 1.32 8.32
CA LEU A 218 -1.01 2.57 7.92
C LEU A 218 -1.11 2.83 6.41
N ARG A 219 -0.94 1.78 5.60
CA ARG A 219 -0.92 1.88 4.13
C ARG A 219 -2.32 2.00 3.55
N ASN A 220 -3.22 1.09 3.94
CA ASN A 220 -4.54 0.91 3.32
C ASN A 220 -5.68 1.49 4.15
N GLY A 221 -5.39 2.00 5.34
CA GLY A 221 -6.38 2.42 6.32
C GLY A 221 -6.93 1.26 7.14
N VAL A 222 -7.35 1.57 8.37
CA VAL A 222 -8.03 0.64 9.26
C VAL A 222 -9.41 0.34 8.68
N PRO A 223 -9.73 -0.93 8.36
CA PRO A 223 -11.00 -1.25 7.76
C PRO A 223 -12.14 -1.15 8.78
N VAL A 224 -13.14 -0.31 8.48
CA VAL A 224 -14.32 -0.05 9.31
C VAL A 224 -15.59 -0.40 8.56
N ALA A 225 -16.43 -1.25 9.14
CA ALA A 225 -17.76 -1.54 8.61
C ALA A 225 -18.83 -0.79 9.41
N ILE A 226 -19.79 -0.15 8.73
CA ILE A 226 -20.98 0.44 9.33
C ILE A 226 -22.15 -0.51 9.05
N VAL A 227 -22.66 -1.16 10.09
CA VAL A 227 -23.76 -2.13 10.01
C VAL A 227 -24.96 -1.68 10.84
N GLY A 228 -26.15 -2.09 10.47
CA GLY A 228 -27.39 -1.74 11.16
C GLY A 228 -28.60 -1.86 10.25
N ALA A 229 -29.80 -1.75 10.82
CA ALA A 229 -31.07 -1.86 10.10
C ALA A 229 -31.21 -0.82 8.97
N VAL A 230 -32.17 -1.05 8.08
CA VAL A 230 -32.56 -0.06 7.05
C VAL A 230 -33.03 1.22 7.75
N ASN A 231 -32.64 2.38 7.23
CA ASN A 231 -32.94 3.70 7.80
C ASN A 231 -32.36 4.00 9.20
N ALA A 232 -31.46 3.18 9.75
CA ALA A 232 -30.74 3.50 10.99
C ALA A 232 -29.84 4.75 10.87
N GLY A 233 -29.57 5.23 9.64
CA GLY A 233 -28.81 6.45 9.39
C GLY A 233 -27.34 6.20 8.96
N LYS A 234 -27.04 5.03 8.41
CA LYS A 234 -25.67 4.65 7.99
C LYS A 234 -25.06 5.64 7.00
N SER A 235 -25.76 5.98 5.92
CA SER A 235 -25.30 6.95 4.92
C SER A 235 -25.14 8.37 5.50
N THR A 236 -26.05 8.76 6.41
CA THR A 236 -25.98 10.05 7.10
C THR A 236 -24.75 10.12 8.00
N LEU A 237 -24.46 9.03 8.75
CA LEU A 237 -23.26 8.92 9.58
C LEU A 237 -21.99 9.02 8.75
N LEU A 238 -21.91 8.25 7.66
CA LEU A 238 -20.75 8.29 6.77
C LEU A 238 -20.53 9.70 6.21
N ASN A 239 -21.58 10.33 5.67
CA ASN A 239 -21.50 11.69 5.13
C ASN A 239 -21.11 12.71 6.20
N ALA A 240 -21.60 12.58 7.43
CA ALA A 240 -21.24 13.46 8.55
C ALA A 240 -19.80 13.25 9.05
N LEU A 241 -19.27 12.04 8.93
CA LEU A 241 -17.86 11.75 9.20
C LEU A 241 -16.94 12.32 8.12
N VAL A 242 -17.33 12.15 6.82
CA VAL A 242 -16.53 12.55 5.65
C VAL A 242 -16.65 14.05 5.35
N GLY A 243 -17.76 14.71 5.77
CA GLY A 243 -18.11 16.07 5.34
C GLY A 243 -17.11 17.18 5.68
N ASP A 244 -16.35 17.04 6.77
CA ASP A 244 -15.41 18.08 7.25
C ASP A 244 -13.94 17.81 6.85
N ASP A 245 -13.57 16.58 6.53
CA ASP A 245 -12.19 16.15 6.23
C ASP A 245 -12.13 15.30 4.94
N ARG A 246 -12.60 15.85 3.83
CA ARG A 246 -12.23 15.24 2.55
C ARG A 246 -10.71 15.35 2.40
N ALA A 247 -9.99 14.27 2.73
CA ALA A 247 -8.67 14.07 2.15
C ALA A 247 -8.83 14.32 0.65
N ILE A 248 -7.96 15.13 0.07
CA ILE A 248 -7.93 15.39 -1.37
C ILE A 248 -7.79 14.03 -2.02
N VAL A 249 -8.92 13.40 -2.37
CA VAL A 249 -8.94 12.18 -3.15
C VAL A 249 -8.42 12.61 -4.51
N SER A 250 -7.19 12.26 -4.82
CA SER A 250 -6.74 12.33 -6.20
C SER A 250 -7.60 11.32 -6.97
N ASP A 251 -8.41 11.81 -7.90
CA ASP A 251 -9.05 11.01 -8.93
C ASP A 251 -7.96 10.37 -9.80
N ILE A 252 -7.29 9.34 -9.28
CA ILE A 252 -6.41 8.50 -10.09
C ILE A 252 -7.35 7.60 -10.89
N ALA A 253 -7.61 8.00 -12.13
CA ALA A 253 -8.31 7.18 -13.12
C ALA A 253 -7.53 5.86 -13.29
N GLY A 254 -8.05 4.76 -12.74
CA GLY A 254 -7.43 3.44 -12.88
C GLY A 254 -7.76 2.43 -11.80
N THR A 255 -8.41 2.81 -10.70
CA THR A 255 -8.87 1.85 -9.70
C THR A 255 -10.24 1.32 -10.09
N THR A 256 -10.28 0.02 -10.37
CA THR A 256 -11.40 -0.80 -10.84
C THR A 256 -12.74 -0.55 -10.17
N ARG A 257 -13.77 -0.63 -10.96
CA ARG A 257 -15.21 -0.35 -10.85
C ARG A 257 -16.01 -1.11 -9.77
N ASP A 258 -15.43 -1.83 -8.80
CA ASP A 258 -16.21 -2.83 -8.07
C ASP A 258 -16.52 -2.56 -6.59
N THR A 259 -15.92 -1.55 -5.92
CA THR A 259 -16.35 -1.16 -4.55
C THR A 259 -16.03 0.31 -4.30
N VAL A 260 -17.03 1.11 -4.00
CA VAL A 260 -16.84 2.50 -3.54
C VAL A 260 -16.49 2.44 -2.06
N GLU A 261 -15.20 2.41 -1.76
CA GLU A 261 -14.66 2.52 -0.41
C GLU A 261 -14.28 3.99 -0.17
N GLU A 262 -14.62 4.52 1.00
CA GLU A 262 -14.24 5.88 1.38
C GLU A 262 -13.16 5.85 2.44
N THR A 263 -12.12 6.67 2.26
CA THR A 263 -11.03 6.81 3.21
C THR A 263 -11.06 8.19 3.86
N MET A 264 -10.75 8.24 5.17
CA MET A 264 -10.60 9.49 5.89
C MET A 264 -9.51 9.39 6.96
N THR A 265 -8.89 10.51 7.28
CA THR A 265 -7.88 10.59 8.35
C THR A 265 -8.52 11.13 9.63
N ILE A 266 -8.50 10.32 10.71
CA ILE A 266 -8.99 10.70 12.04
C ILE A 266 -7.85 10.62 13.04
N GLY A 267 -7.51 11.72 13.69
CA GLY A 267 -6.44 11.75 14.71
C GLY A 267 -5.06 11.31 14.16
N GLY A 268 -4.80 11.53 12.87
CA GLY A 268 -3.55 11.15 12.21
C GLY A 268 -3.51 9.68 11.71
N HIS A 269 -4.57 8.91 11.91
CA HIS A 269 -4.72 7.54 11.42
C HIS A 269 -5.69 7.49 10.24
N LEU A 270 -5.34 6.70 9.21
CA LEU A 270 -6.20 6.48 8.06
C LEU A 270 -7.24 5.40 8.39
N PHE A 271 -8.52 5.68 8.14
CA PHE A 271 -9.63 4.74 8.24
C PHE A 271 -10.25 4.55 6.87
N ARG A 272 -10.60 3.30 6.55
CA ARG A 272 -11.21 2.90 5.30
C ARG A 272 -12.58 2.29 5.57
N PHE A 273 -13.64 3.02 5.18
CA PHE A 273 -15.02 2.58 5.35
C PHE A 273 -15.40 1.65 4.21
N ILE A 274 -15.74 0.39 4.57
CA ILE A 274 -16.02 -0.69 3.62
C ILE A 274 -17.50 -0.70 3.28
N ASP A 275 -17.83 -0.98 2.00
CA ASP A 275 -19.22 -1.13 1.49
C ASP A 275 -20.07 0.15 1.54
N THR A 276 -19.49 1.26 1.11
CA THR A 276 -20.24 2.52 0.97
C THR A 276 -21.26 2.50 -0.19
N ALA A 277 -21.14 1.56 -1.14
CA ALA A 277 -22.06 1.44 -2.28
C ALA A 277 -23.47 1.02 -1.85
N GLY A 278 -23.60 0.10 -0.89
CA GLY A 278 -24.90 -0.26 -0.28
C GLY A 278 -25.54 0.87 0.53
N LEU A 279 -24.76 1.89 0.89
CA LEU A 279 -25.23 3.04 1.67
C LEU A 279 -25.78 4.18 0.77
N ARG A 280 -25.47 4.20 -0.54
CA ARG A 280 -25.84 5.26 -1.50
C ARG A 280 -27.06 4.95 -2.36
N THR A 281 -27.43 3.66 -2.53
CA THR A 281 -28.60 3.25 -3.33
C THR A 281 -29.83 3.20 -2.44
N THR A 282 -30.63 4.25 -2.53
CA THR A 282 -32.01 4.28 -2.04
C THR A 282 -32.95 3.73 -3.11
N GLN A 283 -33.73 2.75 -2.74
CA GLN A 283 -35.00 2.24 -3.28
C GLN A 283 -34.96 0.82 -3.86
N ASP A 284 -35.76 -0.02 -3.16
CA ASP A 284 -36.56 -1.16 -3.61
C ASP A 284 -35.92 -2.24 -4.52
N GLU A 285 -35.88 -3.45 -4.04
CA GLU A 285 -35.68 -4.79 -4.65
C GLU A 285 -34.36 -5.56 -4.38
N VAL A 286 -33.39 -5.06 -3.57
CA VAL A 286 -32.12 -5.78 -3.33
C VAL A 286 -31.95 -6.19 -1.85
N GLU A 287 -32.99 -6.16 -1.05
CA GLU A 287 -32.91 -6.25 0.42
C GLU A 287 -32.30 -7.56 0.96
N LYS A 288 -32.62 -8.71 0.36
CA LYS A 288 -32.07 -10.01 0.82
C LYS A 288 -30.65 -10.30 0.33
N ILE A 289 -30.25 -9.77 -0.82
CA ILE A 289 -28.89 -9.90 -1.36
C ILE A 289 -27.94 -8.91 -0.65
N GLY A 290 -28.45 -7.76 -0.20
CA GLY A 290 -27.70 -6.75 0.54
C GLY A 290 -27.23 -7.23 1.91
N ILE A 291 -28.07 -7.93 2.67
CA ILE A 291 -27.75 -8.41 4.03
C ILE A 291 -26.58 -9.42 4.01
N SER A 292 -26.60 -10.39 3.11
CA SER A 292 -25.51 -11.39 3.01
C SER A 292 -24.18 -10.78 2.55
N ARG A 293 -24.21 -9.75 1.70
CA ARG A 293 -23.03 -9.00 1.30
C ARG A 293 -22.48 -8.14 2.45
N SER A 294 -23.34 -7.51 3.24
CA SER A 294 -22.93 -6.71 4.40
C SER A 294 -22.23 -7.58 5.46
N TYR A 295 -22.70 -8.79 5.73
CA TYR A 295 -22.02 -9.71 6.66
C TYR A 295 -20.66 -10.20 6.14
N LYS A 296 -20.54 -10.48 4.82
CA LYS A 296 -19.25 -10.84 4.23
C LYS A 296 -18.25 -9.67 4.34
N LYS A 297 -18.70 -8.45 4.09
CA LYS A 297 -17.86 -7.24 4.24
C LYS A 297 -17.52 -6.94 5.71
N MET A 298 -18.44 -7.22 6.63
CA MET A 298 -18.21 -7.11 8.06
C MET A 298 -17.04 -8.01 8.51
N SER A 299 -16.89 -9.21 7.94
CA SER A 299 -15.76 -10.11 8.27
C SER A 299 -14.38 -9.57 7.84
N GLU A 300 -14.33 -8.62 6.91
CA GLU A 300 -13.10 -7.96 6.46
C GLU A 300 -12.72 -6.75 7.35
N ALA A 301 -13.63 -6.29 8.23
CA ALA A 301 -13.43 -5.11 9.07
C ALA A 301 -12.65 -5.43 10.34
N GLU A 302 -11.80 -4.48 10.77
CA GLU A 302 -11.16 -4.50 12.08
C GLU A 302 -12.06 -3.85 13.15
N ILE A 303 -12.82 -2.82 12.73
CA ILE A 303 -13.78 -2.13 13.60
C ILE A 303 -15.17 -2.24 12.99
N VAL A 304 -16.13 -2.65 13.79
CA VAL A 304 -17.54 -2.70 13.41
C VAL A 304 -18.32 -1.67 14.18
N LEU A 305 -18.94 -0.74 13.47
CA LEU A 305 -19.85 0.27 14.00
C LEU A 305 -21.28 -0.24 13.84
N ALA A 306 -21.84 -0.79 14.91
CA ALA A 306 -23.23 -1.24 14.92
C ALA A 306 -24.16 -0.04 15.18
N LEU A 307 -24.89 0.40 14.15
CA LEU A 307 -25.76 1.57 14.20
C LEU A 307 -27.21 1.14 14.49
N LEU A 308 -27.70 1.56 15.64
CA LEU A 308 -29.05 1.29 16.14
C LEU A 308 -29.87 2.60 16.16
N ASP A 309 -31.14 2.50 15.86
CA ASP A 309 -32.09 3.63 15.84
C ASP A 309 -32.82 3.71 17.18
N VAL A 310 -32.64 4.80 17.94
CA VAL A 310 -33.31 4.99 19.24
C VAL A 310 -34.81 5.27 19.12
N THR A 311 -35.33 5.46 17.91
CA THR A 311 -36.77 5.73 17.67
C THR A 311 -37.59 4.48 17.44
N VAL A 312 -36.94 3.30 17.29
CA VAL A 312 -37.65 2.00 17.17
C VAL A 312 -37.70 1.29 18.52
N PRO A 313 -38.61 0.30 18.69
CA PRO A 313 -38.70 -0.51 19.90
C PRO A 313 -37.37 -1.17 20.26
N GLU A 314 -37.12 -1.30 21.57
CA GLU A 314 -35.89 -1.91 22.10
C GLU A 314 -35.67 -3.33 21.58
N GLU A 315 -36.74 -4.11 21.46
CA GLU A 315 -36.74 -5.49 20.94
C GLU A 315 -36.17 -5.60 19.51
N GLU A 316 -36.45 -4.61 18.62
CA GLU A 316 -35.93 -4.59 17.26
C GLU A 316 -34.42 -4.31 17.26
N ASN A 317 -33.98 -3.41 18.15
CA ASN A 317 -32.56 -3.12 18.33
C ASN A 317 -31.80 -4.30 18.94
N GLU A 318 -32.40 -5.03 19.91
CA GLU A 318 -31.81 -6.23 20.51
C GLU A 318 -31.67 -7.34 19.47
N HIS A 319 -32.68 -7.54 18.61
CA HIS A 319 -32.57 -8.50 17.51
C HIS A 319 -31.46 -8.14 16.54
N SER A 320 -31.39 -6.85 16.10
CA SER A 320 -30.37 -6.35 15.20
C SER A 320 -28.96 -6.52 15.76
N ILE A 321 -28.73 -6.18 17.04
CA ILE A 321 -27.40 -6.32 17.66
C ILE A 321 -27.03 -7.80 17.85
N SER A 322 -27.99 -8.68 18.18
CA SER A 322 -27.77 -10.12 18.31
C SER A 322 -27.27 -10.71 16.98
N ASP A 323 -27.92 -10.34 15.87
CA ASP A 323 -27.54 -10.80 14.54
C ASP A 323 -26.10 -10.31 14.17
N ILE A 324 -25.77 -9.07 14.50
CA ILE A 324 -24.41 -8.53 14.28
C ILE A 324 -23.40 -9.32 15.11
N VAL A 325 -23.63 -9.51 16.40
CA VAL A 325 -22.72 -10.19 17.34
C VAL A 325 -22.47 -11.64 16.93
N ASN A 326 -23.51 -12.35 16.46
CA ASN A 326 -23.39 -13.74 16.02
C ASN A 326 -22.49 -13.92 14.78
N ASN A 327 -22.27 -12.85 14.01
CA ASN A 327 -21.44 -12.85 12.80
C ASN A 327 -20.08 -12.16 12.99
N LEU A 328 -19.70 -11.78 14.22
CA LEU A 328 -18.42 -11.16 14.55
C LEU A 328 -17.37 -12.18 14.99
N ASP A 329 -16.13 -11.94 14.58
CA ASP A 329 -14.97 -12.61 15.17
C ASP A 329 -14.43 -11.83 16.38
N VAL A 330 -14.73 -12.35 17.57
CA VAL A 330 -14.36 -11.76 18.87
C VAL A 330 -12.85 -11.52 19.03
N LYS A 331 -12.03 -12.32 18.34
CA LYS A 331 -10.56 -12.27 18.50
C LYS A 331 -9.90 -11.17 17.67
N SER A 332 -10.50 -10.85 16.52
CA SER A 332 -9.89 -9.95 15.54
C SER A 332 -10.64 -8.62 15.36
N GLN A 333 -11.91 -8.54 15.80
CA GLN A 333 -12.80 -7.42 15.53
C GLN A 333 -13.20 -6.66 16.80
N LYS A 334 -13.22 -5.31 16.72
CA LYS A 334 -13.68 -4.42 17.77
C LYS A 334 -15.10 -3.94 17.45
N LEU A 335 -16.05 -4.16 18.36
CA LEU A 335 -17.41 -3.68 18.22
C LEU A 335 -17.62 -2.34 18.97
N ILE A 336 -18.23 -1.35 18.30
CA ILE A 336 -18.70 -0.11 18.88
C ILE A 336 -20.20 0.01 18.54
N VAL A 337 -21.05 0.12 19.54
CA VAL A 337 -22.50 0.27 19.36
C VAL A 337 -22.83 1.76 19.37
N LEU A 338 -23.47 2.23 18.30
CA LEU A 338 -23.87 3.62 18.09
C LEU A 338 -25.40 3.73 18.17
N LEU A 339 -25.90 4.41 19.17
CA LEU A 339 -27.31 4.71 19.38
C LEU A 339 -27.62 6.04 18.70
N ASN A 340 -28.16 5.97 17.47
CA ASN A 340 -28.35 7.11 16.58
C ASN A 340 -29.74 7.72 16.70
N LYS A 341 -29.90 8.94 16.19
CA LYS A 341 -31.13 9.77 16.15
C LYS A 341 -31.57 10.27 17.52
N VAL A 342 -30.62 10.50 18.43
CA VAL A 342 -30.95 11.06 19.77
C VAL A 342 -31.57 12.46 19.71
N ASP A 343 -31.40 13.18 18.59
CA ASP A 343 -32.03 14.47 18.34
C ASP A 343 -33.57 14.43 18.30
N VAL A 344 -34.16 13.28 18.02
CA VAL A 344 -35.60 13.07 17.96
C VAL A 344 -36.22 12.97 19.36
N LEU A 345 -35.44 12.56 20.35
CA LEU A 345 -35.93 12.28 21.71
C LEU A 345 -36.11 13.51 22.60
N GLY A 346 -35.71 14.73 22.15
CA GLY A 346 -35.87 16.02 22.87
C GLY A 346 -34.86 16.25 24.00
N SER A 347 -34.93 17.44 24.63
CA SER A 347 -33.90 17.94 25.57
C SER A 347 -33.86 17.28 26.97
N ASN A 348 -34.77 16.34 27.30
CA ASN A 348 -34.90 15.73 28.62
C ASN A 348 -34.56 14.26 28.66
N ILE A 349 -33.61 13.82 27.85
CA ILE A 349 -33.27 12.39 27.81
C ILE A 349 -32.41 12.00 28.99
N ASN A 350 -32.98 11.14 29.82
CA ASN A 350 -32.18 10.36 30.75
C ASN A 350 -31.53 9.21 29.95
N VAL A 351 -30.36 9.52 29.36
CA VAL A 351 -29.56 8.60 28.49
C VAL A 351 -29.23 7.28 29.21
N SER A 352 -29.34 7.25 30.54
CA SER A 352 -29.16 6.07 31.38
C SER A 352 -30.29 5.04 31.28
N LEU A 353 -31.42 5.35 30.64
CA LEU A 353 -32.57 4.45 30.51
C LEU A 353 -32.57 3.57 29.25
N LEU A 354 -31.68 3.83 28.28
CA LEU A 354 -31.57 2.99 27.08
C LEU A 354 -30.58 1.84 27.35
N ASN A 355 -31.03 0.80 28.02
CA ASN A 355 -30.22 -0.39 28.35
C ASN A 355 -30.34 -1.44 27.24
N ILE A 356 -29.64 -1.26 26.14
CA ILE A 356 -29.47 -2.33 25.15
C ILE A 356 -28.47 -3.34 25.72
N THR A 357 -28.95 -4.57 25.96
CA THR A 357 -28.11 -5.66 26.41
C THR A 357 -27.39 -6.28 25.24
N VAL A 358 -26.07 -6.37 25.31
CA VAL A 358 -25.22 -7.08 24.32
C VAL A 358 -24.82 -8.40 24.98
N SER A 359 -25.10 -9.50 24.31
CA SER A 359 -24.80 -10.84 24.85
C SER A 359 -23.30 -11.11 24.89
N SER A 360 -22.89 -11.99 25.83
CA SER A 360 -21.51 -12.51 25.91
C SER A 360 -21.05 -13.03 24.52
N PRO A 361 -19.80 -12.73 24.07
CA PRO A 361 -18.66 -12.23 24.86
C PRO A 361 -18.47 -10.70 24.83
N TYR A 362 -19.42 -9.93 24.32
CA TYR A 362 -19.35 -8.49 24.15
C TYR A 362 -20.04 -7.68 25.27
N GLU A 363 -20.15 -8.22 26.48
CA GLU A 363 -20.79 -7.55 27.62
C GLU A 363 -20.18 -6.18 27.97
N LYS A 364 -18.89 -5.96 27.65
CA LYS A 364 -18.17 -4.68 27.87
C LYS A 364 -17.99 -3.87 26.60
N VAL A 365 -19.00 -3.82 25.74
CA VAL A 365 -18.94 -3.05 24.49
C VAL A 365 -19.04 -1.55 24.77
N THR A 366 -18.27 -0.76 24.05
CA THR A 366 -18.41 0.69 24.06
C THR A 366 -19.71 1.10 23.38
N LYS A 367 -20.60 1.76 24.13
CA LYS A 367 -21.86 2.32 23.63
C LYS A 367 -21.72 3.84 23.55
N LEU A 368 -22.16 4.42 22.45
CA LEU A 368 -22.12 5.85 22.21
C LEU A 368 -23.44 6.34 21.66
N TYR A 369 -23.97 7.42 22.24
CA TYR A 369 -25.16 8.11 21.77
C TYR A 369 -24.77 9.19 20.78
N ILE A 370 -25.36 9.13 19.57
CA ILE A 370 -25.05 10.06 18.50
C ILE A 370 -26.31 10.58 17.81
N SER A 371 -26.17 11.72 17.17
CA SER A 371 -27.04 12.15 16.09
C SER A 371 -26.19 12.41 14.84
N ALA A 372 -26.24 11.52 13.88
CA ALA A 372 -25.55 11.72 12.62
C ALA A 372 -26.07 12.94 11.85
N LYS A 373 -27.30 13.38 12.14
CA LYS A 373 -27.93 14.54 11.51
C LYS A 373 -27.41 15.86 12.08
N THR A 374 -27.23 15.95 13.39
CA THR A 374 -26.81 17.20 14.07
C THR A 374 -25.33 17.26 14.41
N GLY A 375 -24.60 16.15 14.27
CA GLY A 375 -23.20 16.02 14.65
C GLY A 375 -22.97 15.69 16.12
N PHE A 376 -24.02 15.58 16.94
CA PHE A 376 -23.87 15.24 18.36
C PHE A 376 -23.17 13.90 18.55
N GLY A 377 -22.17 13.84 19.42
CA GLY A 377 -21.40 12.63 19.75
C GLY A 377 -20.38 12.19 18.69
N LEU A 378 -20.30 12.85 17.53
CA LEU A 378 -19.34 12.45 16.47
C LEU A 378 -17.87 12.72 16.87
N ASP A 379 -17.58 13.78 17.62
CA ASP A 379 -16.22 14.05 18.11
C ASP A 379 -15.76 12.98 19.11
N THR A 380 -16.68 12.48 19.93
CA THR A 380 -16.39 11.35 20.83
C THR A 380 -16.12 10.08 20.03
N LEU A 381 -16.89 9.83 18.96
CA LEU A 381 -16.64 8.71 18.05
C LEU A 381 -15.27 8.83 17.36
N ARG A 382 -14.93 10.02 16.86
CA ARG A 382 -13.59 10.28 16.27
C ARG A 382 -12.47 10.01 17.28
N THR A 383 -12.63 10.44 18.52
CA THR A 383 -11.67 10.17 19.59
C THR A 383 -11.54 8.66 19.87
N LEU A 384 -12.65 7.93 19.99
CA LEU A 384 -12.65 6.48 20.20
C LEU A 384 -11.98 5.71 19.06
N LEU A 385 -12.22 6.13 17.82
CA LEU A 385 -11.55 5.55 16.64
C LEU A 385 -10.04 5.83 16.70
N SER A 386 -9.62 7.07 16.93
CA SER A 386 -8.21 7.44 17.06
C SER A 386 -7.52 6.68 18.19
N ASP A 387 -8.13 6.61 19.38
CA ASP A 387 -7.57 5.94 20.55
C ASP A 387 -7.44 4.42 20.33
N SER A 388 -8.31 3.83 19.49
CA SER A 388 -8.21 2.41 19.14
C SER A 388 -6.89 2.04 18.45
N GLN A 389 -6.21 3.02 17.84
CA GLN A 389 -4.95 2.84 17.13
C GLN A 389 -3.70 3.28 17.91
N LYS A 390 -3.86 3.99 19.05
CA LYS A 390 -2.73 4.49 19.86
C LYS A 390 -1.91 3.38 20.53
N THR A 391 -2.51 2.24 20.81
CA THR A 391 -1.84 1.08 21.44
C THR A 391 -0.90 0.34 20.50
N ALA A 392 -0.95 0.63 19.20
CA ALA A 392 -0.12 0.02 18.17
C ALA A 392 1.16 0.84 17.85
N THR A 393 1.60 1.73 18.76
CA THR A 393 2.87 2.44 18.58
C THR A 393 4.03 1.47 18.73
N LEU A 394 4.55 1.00 17.60
CA LEU A 394 5.82 0.28 17.54
C LEU A 394 6.96 1.28 17.84
N ASP A 395 8.02 0.79 18.50
CA ASP A 395 9.20 1.59 18.81
C ASP A 395 9.76 2.28 17.56
N SER A 396 10.23 3.51 17.71
CA SER A 396 10.68 4.42 16.65
C SER A 396 11.92 3.96 15.85
N GLY A 397 12.19 2.66 15.79
CA GLY A 397 13.28 2.03 15.04
C GLY A 397 12.93 0.67 14.44
N GLN A 398 11.72 0.17 14.68
CA GLN A 398 11.31 -1.16 14.21
C GLN A 398 10.87 -1.10 12.73
N THR A 399 11.34 -2.05 11.94
CA THR A 399 10.92 -2.22 10.55
C THR A 399 9.50 -2.76 10.49
N ILE A 400 8.66 -2.11 9.68
CA ILE A 400 7.23 -2.41 9.56
C ILE A 400 6.94 -2.98 8.18
N VAL A 401 6.29 -4.13 8.13
CA VAL A 401 5.81 -4.75 6.87
C VAL A 401 4.45 -4.16 6.52
N THR A 402 4.35 -3.54 5.34
CA THR A 402 3.12 -2.88 4.87
C THR A 402 2.45 -3.62 3.71
N ASN A 403 3.20 -4.46 2.99
CA ASN A 403 2.76 -5.12 1.77
C ASN A 403 2.35 -6.57 2.06
N LEU A 404 1.15 -6.97 1.58
CA LEU A 404 0.64 -8.32 1.73
C LEU A 404 1.56 -9.37 1.07
N ARG A 405 2.17 -9.06 -0.08
CA ARG A 405 3.12 -9.94 -0.77
C ARG A 405 4.32 -10.26 0.14
N HIS A 406 4.89 -9.22 0.78
CA HIS A 406 6.00 -9.39 1.72
C HIS A 406 5.60 -10.26 2.91
N TYR A 407 4.42 -9.98 3.50
CA TYR A 407 3.87 -10.77 4.60
C TYR A 407 3.71 -12.24 4.23
N GLN A 408 3.12 -12.55 3.07
CA GLN A 408 2.92 -13.92 2.59
C GLN A 408 4.26 -14.64 2.36
N SER A 409 5.24 -13.97 1.76
CA SER A 409 6.58 -14.54 1.56
C SER A 409 7.29 -14.80 2.89
N LEU A 410 7.19 -13.90 3.87
CA LEU A 410 7.73 -14.10 5.23
C LEU A 410 7.06 -15.27 5.94
N MET A 411 5.74 -15.40 5.86
CA MET A 411 4.99 -16.53 6.43
C MET A 411 5.40 -17.86 5.79
N SER A 412 5.59 -17.89 4.48
CA SER A 412 6.07 -19.09 3.76
C SER A 412 7.51 -19.45 4.17
N ALA A 413 8.37 -18.45 4.32
CA ALA A 413 9.73 -18.66 4.85
C ALA A 413 9.71 -19.22 6.28
N ALA A 414 8.87 -18.65 7.17
CA ALA A 414 8.70 -19.16 8.52
C ALA A 414 8.23 -20.62 8.53
N ALA A 415 7.25 -20.98 7.70
CA ALA A 415 6.74 -22.34 7.60
C ALA A 415 7.82 -23.33 7.14
N SER A 416 8.71 -22.95 6.20
CA SER A 416 9.86 -23.77 5.79
C SER A 416 10.88 -23.92 6.95
N LEU A 417 11.19 -22.83 7.66
CA LEU A 417 12.10 -22.88 8.82
C LEU A 417 11.54 -23.70 9.99
N GLU A 418 10.23 -23.69 10.21
CA GLU A 418 9.59 -24.57 11.20
C GLU A 418 9.74 -26.06 10.87
N LYS A 419 9.69 -26.41 9.58
CA LYS A 419 10.01 -27.77 9.13
C LYS A 419 11.48 -28.11 9.45
N VAL A 420 12.43 -27.20 9.14
CA VAL A 420 13.84 -27.37 9.50
C VAL A 420 13.98 -27.61 10.99
N ARG A 421 13.27 -26.83 11.83
CA ARG A 421 13.31 -26.96 13.30
C ARG A 421 12.83 -28.34 13.76
N SER A 422 11.73 -28.83 13.20
CA SER A 422 11.19 -30.15 13.53
C SER A 422 12.10 -31.28 13.05
N SER A 423 12.71 -31.11 11.89
CA SER A 423 13.65 -32.11 11.32
C SER A 423 14.97 -32.16 12.10
N LEU A 424 15.47 -31.02 12.56
CA LEU A 424 16.65 -30.97 13.46
C LEU A 424 16.38 -31.72 14.79
N ALA A 425 15.17 -31.60 15.34
CA ALA A 425 14.80 -32.28 16.61
C ALA A 425 14.65 -33.79 16.44
N THR A 426 14.32 -34.29 15.23
CA THR A 426 14.09 -35.71 14.92
C THR A 426 15.30 -36.39 14.28
N SER A 427 16.46 -35.71 14.21
CA SER A 427 17.72 -36.23 13.62
C SER A 427 17.53 -36.76 12.19
N GLN A 428 16.73 -36.05 11.37
CA GLN A 428 16.59 -36.35 9.96
C GLN A 428 17.87 -36.08 9.16
N THR A 429 17.93 -36.61 7.94
CA THR A 429 19.11 -36.49 7.09
C THR A 429 19.38 -35.03 6.69
N PRO A 430 20.66 -34.61 6.58
CA PRO A 430 21.04 -33.23 6.19
C PRO A 430 20.45 -32.79 4.84
N ASP A 431 20.18 -33.71 3.91
CA ASP A 431 19.55 -33.40 2.59
C ASP A 431 18.21 -32.69 2.73
N LEU A 432 17.31 -33.21 3.57
CA LEU A 432 15.98 -32.63 3.78
C LEU A 432 16.07 -31.25 4.46
N LEU A 433 17.01 -31.09 5.41
CA LEU A 433 17.26 -29.81 6.05
C LEU A 433 17.75 -28.75 5.06
N SER A 434 18.67 -29.12 4.17
CA SER A 434 19.19 -28.22 3.14
C SER A 434 18.10 -27.79 2.17
N GLU A 435 17.21 -28.68 1.76
CA GLU A 435 16.11 -28.37 0.84
C GLU A 435 15.10 -27.38 1.45
N ASP A 436 14.67 -27.63 2.71
CA ASP A 436 13.75 -26.72 3.42
C ASP A 436 14.38 -25.34 3.67
N LEU A 437 15.68 -25.26 3.93
CA LEU A 437 16.42 -23.99 4.02
C LEU A 437 16.50 -23.27 2.68
N ARG A 438 16.73 -23.96 1.59
CA ARG A 438 16.72 -23.38 0.23
C ARG A 438 15.34 -22.81 -0.11
N GLN A 439 14.25 -23.49 0.28
CA GLN A 439 12.89 -22.96 0.12
C GLN A 439 12.68 -21.69 0.95
N ALA A 440 13.12 -21.65 2.19
CA ALA A 440 13.05 -20.44 3.01
C ALA A 440 13.82 -19.27 2.37
N LEU A 441 15.05 -19.54 1.90
CA LEU A 441 15.86 -18.56 1.17
C LEU A 441 15.17 -18.06 -0.11
N HIS A 442 14.54 -18.96 -0.88
CA HIS A 442 13.77 -18.58 -2.08
C HIS A 442 12.63 -17.62 -1.74
N HIS A 443 11.86 -17.91 -0.68
CA HIS A 443 10.78 -17.03 -0.23
C HIS A 443 11.27 -15.65 0.20
N LEU A 444 12.39 -15.54 0.91
CA LEU A 444 13.00 -14.26 1.27
C LEU A 444 13.55 -13.51 0.05
N SER A 445 14.23 -14.22 -0.86
CA SER A 445 14.79 -13.64 -2.08
C SER A 445 13.70 -13.10 -3.01
N SER A 446 12.52 -13.72 -3.03
CA SER A 446 11.37 -13.26 -3.83
C SER A 446 10.84 -11.88 -3.40
N ILE A 447 11.07 -11.46 -2.15
CA ILE A 447 10.70 -10.12 -1.68
C ILE A 447 11.60 -9.07 -2.34
N LEU A 448 12.89 -9.34 -2.45
CA LEU A 448 13.90 -8.43 -3.04
C LEU A 448 14.05 -8.60 -4.56
N SER A 449 13.43 -9.65 -5.14
CA SER A 449 13.39 -9.99 -6.58
C SER A 449 14.66 -10.59 -7.21
N GLU A 450 15.44 -11.30 -6.45
CA GLU A 450 16.53 -12.08 -7.07
C GLU A 450 16.00 -13.25 -7.93
N VAL A 451 14.71 -13.62 -7.78
CA VAL A 451 14.03 -14.72 -8.50
C VAL A 451 12.54 -14.44 -8.67
N THR A 452 12.18 -13.39 -9.43
CA THR A 452 10.75 -13.08 -9.64
C THR A 452 10.37 -13.25 -11.11
N PRO A 453 9.31 -14.05 -11.43
CA PRO A 453 8.82 -14.19 -12.81
C PRO A 453 8.36 -12.83 -13.39
N ASP A 454 8.56 -12.65 -14.71
CA ASP A 454 8.16 -11.43 -15.43
C ASP A 454 6.68 -11.08 -15.27
N GLU A 455 5.81 -12.08 -15.14
CA GLU A 455 4.38 -11.91 -14.90
C GLU A 455 4.09 -11.24 -13.55
N VAL A 456 4.83 -11.59 -12.51
CA VAL A 456 4.67 -10.96 -11.17
C VAL A 456 5.17 -9.53 -11.18
N LEU A 457 6.28 -9.27 -11.89
CA LEU A 457 6.79 -7.91 -12.08
C LEU A 457 5.76 -7.05 -12.83
N GLY A 458 5.15 -7.58 -13.91
CA GLY A 458 4.07 -6.93 -14.64
C GLY A 458 2.94 -6.49 -13.71
N ASN A 459 2.39 -7.40 -12.92
CA ASN A 459 1.29 -7.14 -11.98
C ASN A 459 1.62 -6.10 -10.90
N ILE A 460 2.89 -6.03 -10.46
CA ILE A 460 3.33 -5.03 -9.48
C ILE A 460 3.33 -3.64 -10.13
N PHE A 461 3.94 -3.51 -11.32
CA PHE A 461 4.12 -2.21 -11.97
C PHE A 461 2.86 -1.68 -12.65
N GLU A 462 1.91 -2.52 -13.06
CA GLU A 462 0.59 -2.09 -13.59
C GLU A 462 -0.20 -1.20 -12.62
N ARG A 463 0.06 -1.29 -11.33
CA ARG A 463 -0.59 -0.46 -10.28
C ARG A 463 0.06 0.91 -10.10
N PHE A 464 1.14 1.19 -10.80
CA PHE A 464 1.83 2.47 -10.70
C PHE A 464 1.23 3.51 -11.65
N CYS A 465 1.45 4.79 -11.32
CA CYS A 465 1.09 5.86 -12.23
C CYS A 465 1.97 5.85 -13.49
N VAL A 466 1.39 6.22 -14.64
CA VAL A 466 2.15 6.49 -15.87
C VAL A 466 3.11 7.67 -15.60
N GLY A 467 4.37 7.53 -15.99
CA GLY A 467 5.41 8.55 -15.74
C GLY A 467 6.29 8.29 -14.49
N LYS A 468 6.03 7.15 -13.83
CA LYS A 468 6.84 6.66 -12.69
C LYS A 468 7.41 5.28 -12.97
#